data_e5ec1cef1fcebd25b72567d533a0f2d0
#
_entry.id   e5ec1cef1fcebd25b72567d533a0f2d0
#
_cell.length_a   1.000
_cell.length_b   1.000
_cell.length_c   1.000
_cell.angle_alpha   90.00
_cell.angle_beta   90.00
_cell.angle_gamma   90.00
#
_symmetry.space_group_name_H-M   'P 1'
#
loop_
_entity.id
_entity.type
_entity.pdbx_description
1 polymer ?
#
loop_
_entity_poly.entity_id
_entity_poly.type
_entity_poly.pdbx_seq_one_letter_code
_entity_poly.pdbx_strand_id
1 'polypeptide(L)' 'MATVTKESIEKTLREKLEAEHVEVVDTSGGCGNSFDVVIVSSIFEGKSILQKHRLVNEACKSEIAQLHAFSQNDKA' A
#
# COMPACT_ATOMS: atom_id res chain seq x y z
N MET A 1 13.02 -13.80 9.96
CA MET A 1 12.23 -12.65 10.37
C MET A 1 11.86 -11.81 9.15
N ALA A 2 10.59 -11.61 8.95
CA ALA A 2 10.15 -10.85 7.78
C ALA A 2 10.34 -9.36 8.01
N THR A 3 11.11 -8.72 7.15
CA THR A 3 11.25 -7.27 7.15
C THR A 3 10.38 -6.73 6.03
N VAL A 4 9.53 -5.77 6.35
CA VAL A 4 8.70 -5.12 5.33
C VAL A 4 9.61 -4.24 4.48
N THR A 5 9.59 -4.45 3.17
CA THR A 5 10.38 -3.67 2.24
C THR A 5 9.45 -2.96 1.26
N LYS A 6 10.01 -1.95 0.58
CA LYS A 6 9.33 -1.23 -0.47
C LYS A 6 8.83 -2.19 -1.56
N GLU A 7 9.68 -3.11 -1.96
CA GLU A 7 9.37 -4.11 -3.00
C GLU A 7 8.27 -5.07 -2.55
N SER A 8 8.29 -5.46 -1.28
CA SER A 8 7.30 -6.35 -0.70
C SER A 8 5.90 -5.71 -0.75
N ILE A 9 5.81 -4.45 -0.35
CA ILE A 9 4.54 -3.71 -0.39
C ILE A 9 4.06 -3.54 -1.83
N GLU A 10 4.95 -3.14 -2.72
CA GLU A 10 4.62 -2.93 -4.12
C GLU A 10 4.07 -4.21 -4.75
N LYS A 11 4.75 -5.32 -4.53
CA LYS A 11 4.33 -6.61 -5.08
C LYS A 11 2.96 -7.02 -4.57
N THR A 12 2.75 -6.92 -3.27
CA THR A 12 1.48 -7.28 -2.63
C THR A 12 0.34 -6.45 -3.20
N LEU A 13 0.53 -5.15 -3.31
CA LEU A 13 -0.51 -4.27 -3.81
C LEU A 13 -0.83 -4.53 -5.27
N ARG A 14 0.18 -4.79 -6.09
CA ARG A 14 -0.03 -5.12 -7.50
C ARG A 14 -0.85 -6.41 -7.66
N GLU A 15 -0.49 -7.43 -6.91
CA GLU A 15 -1.15 -8.73 -7.01
C GLU A 15 -2.56 -8.71 -6.42
N LYS A 16 -2.73 -8.13 -5.26
CA LYS A 16 -4.00 -8.14 -4.54
C LYS A 16 -5.02 -7.17 -5.10
N LEU A 17 -4.58 -6.03 -5.57
CA LEU A 17 -5.47 -4.97 -6.05
C LEU A 17 -5.48 -4.83 -7.56
N GLU A 18 -4.74 -5.67 -8.27
CA GLU A 18 -4.61 -5.59 -9.74
C GLU A 18 -4.22 -4.18 -10.16
N ALA A 19 -3.31 -3.57 -9.42
CA ALA A 19 -2.94 -2.18 -9.63
C ALA A 19 -2.19 -1.99 -10.95
N GLU A 20 -2.58 -0.97 -11.68
CA GLU A 20 -1.90 -0.58 -12.92
C GLU A 20 -0.59 0.15 -12.62
N HIS A 21 -0.58 0.85 -11.50
CA HIS A 21 0.60 1.60 -11.06
C HIS A 21 0.66 1.59 -9.54
N VAL A 22 1.84 1.30 -9.01
CA VAL A 22 2.11 1.38 -7.58
C VAL A 22 3.42 2.10 -7.38
N GLU A 23 3.40 3.12 -6.54
CA GLU A 23 4.59 3.88 -6.17
C GLU A 23 4.72 3.82 -4.66
N VAL A 24 5.87 3.39 -4.17
CA VAL A 24 6.12 3.26 -2.74
C VAL A 24 7.35 4.09 -2.38
N VAL A 25 7.19 4.96 -1.39
CA VAL A 25 8.28 5.82 -0.91
C VAL A 25 8.51 5.56 0.57
N ASP A 26 9.75 5.28 0.92
CA ASP A 26 10.15 5.11 2.32
C ASP A 26 10.32 6.49 2.94
N THR A 27 9.48 6.81 3.91
CA THR A 27 9.51 8.11 4.60
C THR A 27 10.19 8.04 5.96
N SER A 28 10.76 6.89 6.30
CA SER A 28 11.42 6.68 7.59
C SER A 28 12.90 6.98 7.57
N GLY A 29 13.44 7.44 6.45
CA GLY A 29 14.87 7.69 6.30
C GLY A 29 15.69 6.42 6.11
N GLY A 30 15.05 5.36 5.59
CA GLY A 30 15.73 4.09 5.32
C GLY A 30 15.54 3.03 6.38
N CYS A 31 14.79 3.34 7.45
CA CYS A 31 14.51 2.35 8.50
C CYS A 31 13.47 1.32 8.12
N GLY A 32 12.69 1.58 7.07
CA GLY A 32 11.70 0.62 6.57
C GLY A 32 10.47 0.45 7.44
N ASN A 33 10.13 1.44 8.27
CA ASN A 33 8.96 1.36 9.13
C ASN A 33 7.91 2.45 8.88
N SER A 34 8.09 3.23 7.83
CA SER A 34 7.14 4.28 7.45
C SER A 34 7.17 4.45 5.94
N PHE A 35 6.00 4.33 5.31
CA PHE A 35 5.89 4.39 3.86
C PHE A 35 4.71 5.24 3.40
N ASP A 36 4.89 5.90 2.26
CA ASP A 36 3.82 6.51 1.49
C ASP A 36 3.64 5.72 0.21
N VAL A 37 2.41 5.40 -0.14
CA VAL A 37 2.12 4.67 -1.37
C VAL A 37 1.11 5.43 -2.23
N VAL A 38 1.30 5.33 -3.54
CA VAL A 38 0.32 5.79 -4.52
C VAL A 38 -0.10 4.56 -5.32
N ILE A 39 -1.38 4.30 -5.36
CA ILE A 39 -1.93 3.13 -6.02
C ILE A 39 -2.96 3.57 -7.05
N VAL A 40 -2.78 3.14 -8.29
CA VAL A 40 -3.75 3.37 -9.36
C VAL A 40 -4.32 2.03 -9.76
N SER A 41 -5.63 1.86 -9.58
CA SER A 41 -6.30 0.61 -9.92
C SER A 41 -7.75 0.87 -10.31
N SER A 42 -8.18 0.20 -11.37
CA SER A 42 -9.56 0.31 -11.84
C SER A 42 -10.58 -0.21 -10.81
N ILE A 43 -10.15 -1.06 -9.87
CA ILE A 43 -11.06 -1.57 -8.83
C ILE A 43 -11.49 -0.46 -7.87
N PHE A 44 -10.78 0.65 -7.84
CA PHE A 44 -11.14 1.80 -6.99
C PHE A 44 -12.23 2.67 -7.60
N GLU A 45 -12.54 2.46 -8.87
CA GLU A 45 -13.54 3.27 -9.56
C GLU A 45 -14.91 3.11 -8.90
N GLY A 46 -15.55 4.23 -8.60
CA GLY A 46 -16.87 4.22 -7.98
C GLY A 46 -16.86 3.93 -6.48
N LYS A 47 -15.70 3.78 -5.88
CA LYS A 47 -15.60 3.49 -4.44
C LYS A 47 -15.32 4.75 -3.63
N SER A 48 -15.84 4.79 -2.41
CA SER A 48 -15.55 5.86 -1.48
C SER A 48 -14.12 5.76 -0.98
N ILE A 49 -13.60 6.84 -0.39
CA ILE A 49 -12.27 6.86 0.20
C ILE A 49 -12.12 5.76 1.25
N LEU A 50 -13.14 5.58 2.08
CA LEU A 50 -13.14 4.54 3.10
C LEU A 50 -13.05 3.14 2.50
N GLN A 51 -13.79 2.87 1.44
CA GLN A 51 -13.77 1.57 0.76
C GLN A 51 -12.39 1.29 0.15
N LYS A 52 -11.79 2.30 -0.46
CA LYS A 52 -10.44 2.18 -1.02
C LYS A 52 -9.42 1.85 0.07
N HIS A 53 -9.47 2.56 1.19
CA HIS A 53 -8.56 2.30 2.31
C HIS A 53 -8.73 0.90 2.86
N ARG A 54 -9.95 0.41 2.94
CA ARG A 54 -10.22 -0.96 3.40
C ARG A 54 -9.60 -2.00 2.48
N LEU A 55 -9.70 -1.80 1.18
CA LEU A 55 -9.11 -2.73 0.22
C LEU A 55 -7.59 -2.80 0.38
N VAL A 56 -6.94 -1.66 0.53
CA VAL A 56 -5.50 -1.60 0.73
C VAL A 56 -5.10 -2.24 2.05
N ASN A 57 -5.83 -1.95 3.12
CA ASN A 57 -5.54 -2.51 4.44
C ASN A 57 -5.68 -4.04 4.44
N GLU A 58 -6.68 -4.57 3.77
CA GLU A 58 -6.86 -6.02 3.65
C GLU A 58 -5.76 -6.65 2.81
N ALA A 59 -5.36 -5.98 1.73
CA ALA A 59 -4.35 -6.50 0.81
C ALA A 59 -2.98 -6.65 1.47
N CYS A 60 -2.59 -5.71 2.30
CA CYS A 60 -1.27 -5.74 2.95
C CYS A 60 -1.35 -5.62 4.47
N LYS A 61 -2.34 -6.28 5.06
CA LYS A 61 -2.59 -6.25 6.50
C LYS A 61 -1.37 -6.63 7.33
N SER A 62 -0.67 -7.68 6.96
CA SER A 62 0.51 -8.13 7.72
C SER A 62 1.65 -7.14 7.62
N GLU A 63 1.86 -6.53 6.47
CA GLU A 63 2.89 -5.53 6.28
C GLU A 63 2.59 -4.26 7.07
N ILE A 64 1.36 -3.78 6.98
CA ILE A 64 0.94 -2.55 7.68
C ILE A 64 1.07 -2.72 9.19
N ALA A 65 0.78 -3.90 9.70
CA ALA A 65 0.87 -4.18 11.14
C ALA A 65 2.30 -4.03 11.68
N GLN A 66 3.30 -4.12 10.81
CA GLN A 66 4.69 -4.00 11.19
C GLN A 66 5.24 -2.58 11.01
N LEU A 67 4.44 -1.67 10.45
CA LEU A 67 4.87 -0.32 10.14
C LEU A 67 4.48 0.65 11.25
N HIS A 68 5.34 1.64 11.46
CA HIS A 68 5.04 2.72 12.38
C HIS A 68 4.02 3.69 11.78
N ALA A 69 4.15 3.96 10.50
CA ALA A 69 3.23 4.84 9.78
C ALA A 69 3.05 4.35 8.34
N PHE A 70 1.84 4.51 7.83
CA PHE A 70 1.51 4.11 6.47
C PHE A 70 0.48 5.07 5.89
N SER A 71 0.87 5.79 4.85
CA SER A 71 -0.01 6.71 4.13
C SER A 71 -0.30 6.17 2.75
N GLN A 72 -1.53 6.34 2.30
CA GLN A 72 -1.94 5.83 0.99
C GLN A 72 -2.72 6.87 0.21
N ASN A 73 -2.53 6.85 -1.10
CA ASN A 73 -3.24 7.70 -2.04
C ASN A 73 -3.78 6.76 -3.12
N ASP A 74 -5.08 6.50 -3.07
CA ASP A 74 -5.74 5.51 -3.92
C ASP A 74 -6.49 6.20 -5.05
N LYS A 75 -6.14 5.86 -6.28
CA LYS A 75 -6.71 6.49 -7.48
C LYS A 75 -7.30 5.43 -8.41
N ALA A 76 -8.36 5.81 -9.10
CA ALA A 76 -8.94 4.98 -10.14
C ALA A 76 -8.20 5.11 -11.47
#